data_67091f8c0d0b8c2232c71d3908532f69
#
_entry.id   67091f8c0d0b8c2232c71d3908532f69
#
_cell.length_a   1.000
_cell.length_b   1.000
_cell.length_c   1.000
_cell.angle_alpha   90.00
_cell.angle_beta   90.00
_cell.angle_gamma   90.00
#
_symmetry.space_group_name_H-M   'P 1'
#
loop_
_entity.id
_entity.type
_entity.pdbx_description
1 polymer ?
#
loop_
_entity_poly.entity_id
_entity_poly.type
_entity_poly.pdbx_seq_one_letter_code
_entity_poly.pdbx_strand_id
1 'polypeptide(L)' 'MILFIDTHDELITIALKNNEDLFIKTKVSEYAHSVYTMPMIEEIFKENNLNIEDLEKIIVVNG' A
#
# COMPACT_ATOMS: atom_id res chain seq x y z
N MET A 1 -7.48 10.70 1.00
CA MET A 1 -7.14 9.27 0.99
C MET A 1 -6.16 8.92 2.09
N ILE A 2 -6.24 7.72 2.60
CA ILE A 2 -5.35 7.20 3.63
C ILE A 2 -4.70 5.93 3.10
N LEU A 3 -3.38 5.87 3.18
CA LEU A 3 -2.61 4.70 2.77
C LEU A 3 -2.12 3.96 4.02
N PHE A 4 -2.39 2.67 4.08
CA PHE A 4 -1.89 1.79 5.14
C PHE A 4 -0.82 0.88 4.57
N ILE A 5 0.29 0.76 5.25
CA ILE A 5 1.39 -0.12 4.88
C ILE A 5 1.63 -1.05 6.06
N ASP A 6 1.49 -2.34 5.85
CA ASP A 6 1.73 -3.34 6.88
C ASP A 6 2.73 -4.36 6.33
N THR A 7 3.84 -4.53 7.05
CA THR A 7 4.82 -5.55 6.73
C THR A 7 4.94 -6.49 7.93
N HIS A 8 4.64 -7.76 7.68
CA HIS A 8 4.66 -8.77 8.73
C HIS A 8 5.28 -10.06 8.17
N ASP A 9 6.39 -10.47 8.75
CA ASP A 9 7.18 -11.60 8.26
C ASP A 9 7.52 -11.41 6.78
N GLU A 10 7.01 -12.28 5.92
CA GLU A 10 7.24 -12.22 4.47
C GLU A 10 6.11 -11.53 3.71
N LEU A 11 5.08 -11.07 4.42
CA LEU A 11 3.90 -10.50 3.81
C LEU A 11 3.92 -8.98 3.82
N ILE A 12 3.70 -8.39 2.65
CA ILE A 12 3.51 -6.95 2.50
C ILE A 12 2.04 -6.71 2.16
N THR A 13 1.37 -5.87 2.92
CA THR A 13 0.00 -5.47 2.65
C THR A 13 -0.07 -3.97 2.47
N ILE A 14 -0.64 -3.54 1.36
CA ILE A 14 -0.92 -2.14 1.08
C ILE A 14 -2.43 -2.00 1.02
N ALA A 15 -2.98 -1.07 1.77
CA ALA A 15 -4.40 -0.76 1.72
C ALA A 15 -4.59 0.73 1.49
N LEU A 16 -5.46 1.08 0.56
CA LEU A 16 -5.75 2.47 0.24
C LEU A 16 -7.23 2.73 0.46
N LYS A 17 -7.54 3.64 1.37
CA LYS A 17 -8.91 4.04 1.64
C LYS A 17 -9.21 5.39 1.01
N ASN A 18 -10.22 5.42 0.15
CA ASN A 18 -10.69 6.63 -0.50
C ASN A 18 -12.20 6.75 -0.27
N ASN A 19 -12.62 7.60 0.65
CA ASN A 19 -14.01 7.72 1.08
C ASN A 19 -14.53 6.36 1.59
N GLU A 20 -15.51 5.78 0.91
CA GLU A 20 -16.06 4.46 1.28
C GLU A 20 -15.35 3.30 0.60
N ASP A 21 -14.51 3.59 -0.38
CA ASP A 21 -13.79 2.58 -1.12
C ASP A 21 -12.54 2.12 -0.37
N LEU A 22 -12.27 0.84 -0.44
CA LEU A 22 -11.07 0.25 0.14
C LEU A 22 -10.43 -0.68 -0.89
N PHE A 23 -9.19 -0.38 -1.24
CA PHE A 23 -8.40 -1.18 -2.17
C PHE A 23 -7.26 -1.85 -1.40
N ILE A 24 -7.06 -3.13 -1.60
CA ILE A 24 -6.04 -3.90 -0.88
C ILE A 24 -5.17 -4.65 -1.88
N LYS A 25 -3.88 -4.61 -1.66
CA LYS A 25 -2.90 -5.35 -2.45
C LYS A 25 -1.91 -6.02 -1.51
N THR A 26 -1.63 -7.30 -1.74
CA THR A 26 -0.69 -8.07 -0.92
C THR A 26 0.38 -8.71 -1.79
N LYS A 27 1.54 -8.94 -1.18
CA LYS A 27 2.63 -9.66 -1.84
C LYS A 27 3.45 -10.41 -0.80
N VAL A 28 3.80 -11.65 -1.11
CA VAL A 28 4.76 -12.43 -0.31
C VAL A 28 6.15 -12.16 -0.87
N SER A 29 7.06 -11.75 0.02
CA SER A 29 8.44 -11.48 -0.34
C SER A 29 9.37 -12.05 0.72
N GLU A 30 10.28 -12.94 0.32
CA GLU A 30 11.27 -13.52 1.22
C GLU A 30 12.41 -12.57 1.55
N TYR A 31 12.52 -11.47 0.80
CA TYR A 31 13.64 -10.54 0.92
C TYR A 31 13.17 -9.11 1.19
N ALA A 32 14.02 -8.15 0.91
CA ALA A 32 13.80 -6.75 1.23
C ALA A 32 12.41 -6.22 0.85
N HIS A 33 11.55 -6.01 1.86
CA HIS A 33 10.21 -5.46 1.66
C HIS A 33 10.27 -4.11 0.95
N SER A 34 11.29 -3.31 1.22
CA SER A 34 11.46 -1.98 0.62
C SER A 34 11.57 -2.02 -0.90
N VAL A 35 12.02 -3.12 -1.48
CA VAL A 35 12.14 -3.27 -2.93
C VAL A 35 10.76 -3.30 -3.59
N TYR A 36 9.76 -3.88 -2.93
CA TYR A 36 8.43 -4.07 -3.51
C TYR A 36 7.40 -3.04 -3.05
N THR A 37 7.64 -2.39 -1.91
CA THR A 37 6.65 -1.49 -1.32
C THR A 37 6.28 -0.33 -2.25
N MET A 38 7.28 0.40 -2.78
CA MET A 38 6.99 1.51 -3.67
C MET A 38 6.31 1.09 -4.98
N PRO A 39 6.79 0.04 -5.67
CA PRO A 39 6.06 -0.45 -6.84
C PRO A 39 4.61 -0.84 -6.55
N MET A 40 4.34 -1.45 -5.39
CA MET A 40 2.97 -1.82 -5.00
C MET A 40 2.10 -0.60 -4.79
N ILE A 41 2.65 0.44 -4.16
CA ILE A 41 1.93 1.71 -3.96
C ILE A 41 1.59 2.33 -5.30
N GLU A 42 2.56 2.42 -6.19
CA GLU A 42 2.33 2.98 -7.53
C GLU A 42 1.26 2.20 -8.30
N GLU A 43 1.30 0.87 -8.21
CA GLU A 43 0.33 0.02 -8.87
C GLU A 43 -1.09 0.22 -8.34
N ILE A 44 -1.27 0.31 -7.02
CA ILE A 44 -2.61 0.45 -6.43
C ILE A 44 -3.24 1.78 -6.82
N PHE A 45 -2.45 2.85 -6.90
CA PHE A 45 -2.94 4.14 -7.38
C PHE A 45 -3.30 4.08 -8.87
N LYS A 46 -2.41 3.51 -9.67
CA LYS A 46 -2.60 3.42 -11.12
C LYS A 46 -3.81 2.56 -11.50
N GLU A 47 -3.94 1.40 -10.88
CA GLU A 47 -5.05 0.47 -11.16
C GLU A 47 -6.42 1.09 -10.86
N ASN A 48 -6.48 2.01 -9.92
CA ASN A 48 -7.73 2.62 -9.47
C ASN A 48 -7.91 4.05 -9.96
N ASN A 49 -7.06 4.50 -10.88
CA ASN A 49 -7.10 5.86 -11.45
C ASN A 49 -7.06 6.95 -10.40
N LEU A 50 -6.26 6.75 -9.35
CA LEU A 50 -6.10 7.71 -8.27
C LEU A 50 -4.76 8.41 -8.36
N ASN A 51 -4.71 9.63 -7.85
CA ASN A 51 -3.52 10.45 -7.87
C ASN A 51 -2.86 10.46 -6.49
N ILE A 52 -1.58 10.11 -6.44
CA ILE A 52 -0.83 10.08 -5.19
C ILE A 52 -0.77 11.45 -4.51
N GLU A 53 -0.90 12.52 -5.29
CA GLU A 53 -0.92 13.89 -4.75
C GLU A 53 -2.14 14.15 -3.85
N ASP A 54 -3.19 13.36 -3.98
CA ASP A 54 -4.39 13.48 -3.16
C ASP A 54 -4.28 12.71 -1.85
N LEU A 55 -3.15 12.07 -1.61
CA LEU A 55 -2.90 11.32 -0.39
C LEU A 55 -2.74 12.27 0.80
N GLU A 56 -3.54 12.07 1.84
CA GLU A 56 -3.56 12.91 3.03
C GLU A 56 -2.73 12.35 4.17
N LYS A 57 -2.66 11.02 4.28
CA LYS A 57 -2.05 10.37 5.42
C LYS A 57 -1.50 9.00 5.05
N ILE A 58 -0.37 8.67 5.64
CA ILE A 58 0.25 7.34 5.54
C ILE A 58 0.36 6.76 6.93
N ILE A 59 -0.15 5.56 7.11
CA ILE A 59 -0.05 4.83 8.37
C ILE A 59 0.80 3.59 8.13
N VAL A 60 1.89 3.47 8.84
CA VAL A 60 2.78 2.31 8.75
C VAL A 60 2.60 1.46 9.98
N VAL A 61 2.29 0.18 9.77
CA VAL A 61 2.14 -0.79 10.84
C VAL A 61 3.29 -1.79 10.73
N ASN A 62 4.03 -1.94 11.80
CA ASN A 62 5.12 -2.90 11.88
C ASN A 62 4.67 -4.10 12.71
N GLY A 63 4.63 -5.22 12.05
CA GLY A 63 4.26 -6.47 12.70
C GLY A 63 5.37 -7.10 13.51
#